data_afbf9e12a78a7f53dadb04b8f3f359f5
#
_entry.id   afbf9e12a78a7f53dadb04b8f3f359f5
#
_cell.length_a   1.000
_cell.length_b   1.000
_cell.length_c   1.000
_cell.angle_alpha   90.00
_cell.angle_beta   90.00
_cell.angle_gamma   90.00
#
_symmetry.space_group_name_H-M   'P 1'
#
loop_
_entity.id
_entity.type
_entity.pdbx_description
1 polymer ?
#
loop_
_entity_poly.entity_id
_entity_poly.type
_entity_poly.pdbx_seq_one_letter_code
_entity_poly.pdbx_strand_id
1 'polypeptide(L)'
;MRKRLTVTLLSSGVAALALGLGTATAMATTAATWTIAPGGAVTGAAGQTTLKDTKTGTVLKCKSSATKATLKKGSGQANPIGKITSVTFTSCTGPGGLHFTATTSASKAHPWNLNASTFKNGVTKGTITGVTAALSGNGCTATVAGTNAKSPGKVTGSYSNRTHVLSVSGGNLHVWNVSSGCLGLIKTGDGSTFAGGYKIKPPQTIKPS
;
A
#
# COMPACT_ATOMS: atom_id res chain seq x y z
N MET A 1 67.42 -35.98 35.59
CA MET A 1 67.28 -34.92 36.60
C MET A 1 65.81 -34.61 36.77
N ARG A 2 65.25 -35.01 37.94
CA ARG A 2 63.84 -34.80 38.27
C ARG A 2 63.69 -33.46 38.96
N LYS A 3 62.90 -32.50 38.40
CA LYS A 3 62.42 -31.34 39.17
C LYS A 3 61.00 -31.51 39.52
N ARG A 4 60.69 -31.61 40.81
CA ARG A 4 59.35 -31.61 41.37
C ARG A 4 58.87 -30.17 41.39
N LEU A 5 57.64 -29.90 40.86
CA LEU A 5 56.93 -28.65 41.06
C LEU A 5 55.82 -28.86 42.09
N THR A 6 55.91 -28.08 43.12
CA THR A 6 54.98 -27.99 44.24
C THR A 6 53.71 -27.33 43.85
N VAL A 7 52.58 -27.98 44.12
CA VAL A 7 51.22 -27.40 43.90
C VAL A 7 50.80 -26.67 45.14
N THR A 8 50.58 -25.37 45.05
CA THR A 8 49.99 -24.57 46.12
C THR A 8 48.48 -24.42 45.83
N LEU A 9 47.68 -25.00 46.74
CA LEU A 9 46.22 -24.82 46.73
C LEU A 9 45.88 -23.47 47.38
N LEU A 10 45.31 -22.58 46.66
CA LEU A 10 44.65 -21.37 47.19
C LEU A 10 43.13 -21.52 47.00
N SER A 11 42.47 -21.70 48.12
CA SER A 11 41.03 -21.66 48.30
C SER A 11 40.54 -20.20 48.24
N SER A 12 39.62 -19.87 47.40
CA SER A 12 38.87 -18.61 47.50
C SER A 12 37.54 -18.66 46.80
N GLY A 13 36.45 -18.55 47.55
CA GLY A 13 35.30 -17.72 47.29
C GLY A 13 34.37 -18.15 46.17
N VAL A 14 33.34 -18.92 46.51
CA VAL A 14 32.13 -19.08 45.70
C VAL A 14 31.32 -17.77 45.74
N ALA A 15 31.44 -16.94 44.72
CA ALA A 15 30.50 -15.83 44.47
C ALA A 15 29.29 -16.40 43.71
N ALA A 16 28.18 -16.59 44.41
CA ALA A 16 26.91 -16.93 43.79
C ALA A 16 26.39 -15.72 42.99
N LEU A 17 26.57 -15.72 41.67
CA LEU A 17 25.88 -14.81 40.73
C LEU A 17 24.45 -15.29 40.63
N ALA A 18 23.53 -14.63 41.36
CA ALA A 18 22.08 -14.74 41.12
C ALA A 18 21.75 -14.12 39.73
N LEU A 19 21.66 -14.95 38.70
CA LEU A 19 21.09 -14.59 37.43
C LEU A 19 19.59 -14.36 37.63
N GLY A 20 19.20 -13.11 37.85
CA GLY A 20 17.83 -12.68 37.83
C GLY A 20 17.29 -12.89 36.40
N LEU A 21 16.55 -13.97 36.17
CA LEU A 21 15.73 -14.17 34.99
C LEU A 21 14.60 -13.14 35.03
N GLY A 22 14.89 -11.93 34.52
CA GLY A 22 13.86 -10.95 34.21
C GLY A 22 12.99 -11.51 33.10
N THR A 23 11.82 -12.02 33.47
CA THR A 23 10.78 -12.35 32.48
C THR A 23 10.36 -11.07 31.82
N ALA A 24 10.92 -10.78 30.62
CA ALA A 24 10.40 -9.76 29.74
C ALA A 24 9.00 -10.19 29.33
N THR A 25 7.97 -9.62 29.98
CA THR A 25 6.59 -9.73 29.51
C THR A 25 6.52 -9.07 28.14
N ALA A 26 6.51 -9.89 27.09
CA ALA A 26 6.21 -9.42 25.74
C ALA A 26 4.80 -8.81 25.77
N MET A 27 4.72 -7.48 25.77
CA MET A 27 3.44 -6.79 25.58
C MET A 27 2.97 -7.11 24.17
N ALA A 28 1.97 -7.97 24.07
CA ALA A 28 1.28 -8.22 22.81
C ALA A 28 0.62 -6.89 22.39
N THR A 29 1.17 -6.22 21.38
CA THR A 29 0.51 -5.07 20.75
C THR A 29 -0.74 -5.59 20.05
N THR A 30 -1.92 -5.34 20.63
CA THR A 30 -3.18 -5.65 19.96
C THR A 30 -3.25 -4.88 18.65
N ALA A 31 -3.44 -5.61 17.56
CA ALA A 31 -3.62 -5.00 16.24
C ALA A 31 -4.83 -4.06 16.29
N ALA A 32 -4.67 -2.84 15.77
CA ALA A 32 -5.75 -1.86 15.74
C ALA A 32 -6.96 -2.42 14.98
N THR A 33 -8.14 -2.33 15.59
CA THR A 33 -9.42 -2.71 15.01
C THR A 33 -10.26 -1.49 14.66
N TRP A 34 -11.20 -1.65 13.76
CA TRP A 34 -11.94 -0.56 13.13
C TRP A 34 -13.45 -0.79 13.19
N THR A 35 -14.20 0.27 13.38
CA THR A 35 -15.64 0.31 13.22
C THR A 35 -15.97 0.92 11.86
N ILE A 36 -16.78 0.22 11.07
CA ILE A 36 -17.15 0.62 9.71
C ILE A 36 -18.66 0.58 9.58
N ALA A 37 -19.27 1.70 9.20
CA ALA A 37 -20.72 1.84 9.05
C ALA A 37 -21.07 2.70 7.81
N PRO A 38 -22.06 2.30 7.01
CA PRO A 38 -22.83 1.06 7.09
C PRO A 38 -22.07 -0.19 6.64
N GLY A 39 -20.90 -0.05 5.97
CA GLY A 39 -20.15 -1.15 5.37
C GLY A 39 -20.83 -1.68 4.10
N GLY A 40 -20.40 -2.87 3.64
CA GLY A 40 -20.96 -3.53 2.46
C GLY A 40 -20.41 -2.99 1.14
N ALA A 41 -21.20 -3.14 0.08
CA ALA A 41 -20.80 -2.74 -1.27
C ALA A 41 -20.74 -1.20 -1.39
N VAL A 42 -19.64 -0.71 -1.97
CA VAL A 42 -19.43 0.73 -2.23
C VAL A 42 -18.90 0.93 -3.64
N THR A 43 -19.17 2.11 -4.19
CA THR A 43 -18.57 2.62 -5.41
C THR A 43 -17.79 3.89 -5.11
N GLY A 44 -16.72 4.14 -5.86
CA GLY A 44 -16.00 5.39 -5.82
C GLY A 44 -15.86 5.97 -7.21
N ALA A 45 -16.06 7.28 -7.34
CA ALA A 45 -15.86 8.01 -8.58
C ALA A 45 -14.85 9.13 -8.36
N ALA A 46 -13.87 9.22 -9.24
CA ALA A 46 -12.90 10.29 -9.30
C ALA A 46 -13.04 11.03 -10.63
N GLY A 47 -12.82 12.32 -10.62
CA GLY A 47 -12.52 13.10 -11.81
C GLY A 47 -11.12 12.78 -12.33
N GLN A 48 -10.33 13.81 -12.62
CA GLN A 48 -8.97 13.60 -13.11
C GLN A 48 -8.11 12.79 -12.10
N THR A 49 -7.42 11.79 -12.62
CA THR A 49 -6.39 11.04 -11.91
C THR A 49 -5.08 11.11 -12.66
N THR A 50 -3.95 10.96 -11.97
CA THR A 50 -2.62 11.05 -12.57
C THR A 50 -1.72 9.91 -12.10
N LEU A 51 -0.90 9.41 -13.03
CA LEU A 51 0.27 8.59 -12.73
C LEU A 51 1.49 9.37 -13.21
N LYS A 52 2.40 9.70 -12.29
CA LYS A 52 3.62 10.46 -12.60
C LYS A 52 4.85 9.59 -12.40
N ASP A 53 5.69 9.51 -13.42
CA ASP A 53 7.04 8.99 -13.30
C ASP A 53 7.89 9.98 -12.48
N THR A 54 8.57 9.49 -11.45
CA THR A 54 9.32 10.34 -10.51
C THR A 54 10.69 10.76 -11.01
N LYS A 55 11.25 10.05 -12.01
CA LYS A 55 12.56 10.36 -12.59
C LYS A 55 12.46 11.25 -13.81
N THR A 56 11.60 10.89 -14.76
CA THR A 56 11.44 11.66 -16.00
C THR A 56 10.46 12.81 -15.85
N GLY A 57 9.59 12.77 -14.83
CA GLY A 57 8.51 13.73 -14.66
C GLY A 57 7.33 13.50 -15.61
N THR A 58 7.37 12.46 -16.45
CA THR A 58 6.29 12.08 -17.36
C THR A 58 5.00 11.84 -16.62
N VAL A 59 3.91 12.42 -17.10
CA VAL A 59 2.58 12.31 -16.48
C VAL A 59 1.59 11.69 -17.46
N LEU A 60 0.96 10.60 -17.01
CA LEU A 60 -0.26 10.06 -17.61
C LEU A 60 -1.46 10.65 -16.84
N LYS A 61 -2.38 11.30 -17.56
CA LYS A 61 -3.61 11.89 -17.01
C LYS A 61 -4.80 11.13 -17.54
N CYS A 62 -5.68 10.63 -16.66
CA CYS A 62 -6.95 10.06 -17.05
C CYS A 62 -8.09 11.02 -16.68
N LYS A 63 -9.06 11.22 -17.58
CA LYS A 63 -10.17 12.17 -17.38
C LYS A 63 -11.05 11.78 -16.20
N SER A 64 -11.23 10.48 -15.98
CA SER A 64 -11.98 9.95 -14.85
C SER A 64 -11.53 8.55 -14.45
N SER A 65 -11.89 8.15 -13.24
CA SER A 65 -11.69 6.80 -12.75
C SER A 65 -12.88 6.39 -11.88
N ALA A 66 -13.23 5.11 -11.92
CA ALA A 66 -14.26 4.53 -11.09
C ALA A 66 -13.76 3.27 -10.39
N THR A 67 -14.28 3.00 -9.18
CA THR A 67 -13.92 1.80 -8.41
C THR A 67 -15.15 1.13 -7.82
N LYS A 68 -15.10 -0.19 -7.66
CA LYS A 68 -16.06 -0.99 -6.89
C LYS A 68 -15.31 -1.70 -5.77
N ALA A 69 -15.87 -1.67 -4.57
CA ALA A 69 -15.28 -2.32 -3.42
C ALA A 69 -16.37 -2.88 -2.48
N THR A 70 -15.95 -3.76 -1.59
CA THR A 70 -16.77 -4.23 -0.46
C THR A 70 -16.02 -3.96 0.82
N LEU A 71 -16.64 -3.23 1.74
CA LEU A 71 -16.11 -2.96 3.07
C LEU A 71 -16.67 -3.95 4.09
N LYS A 72 -15.89 -4.29 5.09
CA LYS A 72 -16.39 -4.97 6.28
C LYS A 72 -17.44 -4.10 6.99
N LYS A 73 -18.23 -4.69 7.88
CA LYS A 73 -19.32 -4.01 8.59
C LYS A 73 -19.20 -4.25 10.09
N GLY A 74 -19.50 -3.20 10.87
CA GLY A 74 -19.54 -3.26 12.33
C GLY A 74 -18.21 -2.92 12.98
N SER A 75 -18.13 -3.17 14.29
CA SER A 75 -16.94 -2.91 15.13
C SER A 75 -15.97 -4.10 15.12
N GLY A 76 -14.76 -3.90 15.66
CA GLY A 76 -13.75 -4.96 15.83
C GLY A 76 -13.14 -5.47 14.52
N GLN A 77 -13.24 -4.73 13.42
CA GLN A 77 -12.75 -5.19 12.12
C GLN A 77 -11.24 -5.03 11.99
N ALA A 78 -10.53 -6.14 11.89
CA ALA A 78 -9.10 -6.16 11.57
C ALA A 78 -8.86 -5.87 10.08
N ASN A 79 -7.64 -5.38 9.76
CA ASN A 79 -7.21 -5.24 8.36
C ASN A 79 -7.14 -6.60 7.62
N PRO A 80 -7.40 -6.62 6.30
CA PRO A 80 -7.93 -5.52 5.51
C PRO A 80 -9.37 -5.18 5.88
N ILE A 81 -9.69 -3.88 5.93
CA ILE A 81 -11.05 -3.39 6.24
C ILE A 81 -12.01 -3.47 5.05
N GLY A 82 -11.49 -3.74 3.87
CA GLY A 82 -12.27 -3.91 2.64
C GLY A 82 -11.44 -4.41 1.48
N LYS A 83 -12.12 -4.73 0.38
CA LYS A 83 -11.55 -5.28 -0.85
C LYS A 83 -12.06 -4.52 -2.06
N ILE A 84 -11.15 -3.98 -2.89
CA ILE A 84 -11.47 -3.35 -4.17
C ILE A 84 -11.45 -4.44 -5.23
N THR A 85 -12.55 -4.59 -5.95
CA THR A 85 -12.74 -5.64 -6.96
C THR A 85 -12.78 -5.12 -8.39
N SER A 86 -12.71 -3.80 -8.58
CA SER A 86 -12.63 -3.19 -9.91
C SER A 86 -12.10 -1.77 -9.78
N VAL A 87 -11.18 -1.41 -10.67
CA VAL A 87 -10.78 -0.01 -10.91
C VAL A 87 -10.69 0.18 -12.41
N THR A 88 -11.34 1.22 -12.92
CA THR A 88 -11.33 1.59 -14.32
C THR A 88 -10.86 3.02 -14.52
N PHE A 89 -10.20 3.28 -15.63
CA PHE A 89 -9.72 4.59 -16.03
C PHE A 89 -10.27 4.92 -17.41
N THR A 90 -10.59 6.20 -17.63
CA THR A 90 -11.21 6.65 -18.90
C THR A 90 -10.40 7.78 -19.50
N SER A 91 -10.23 7.74 -20.82
CA SER A 91 -9.57 8.78 -21.61
C SER A 91 -8.23 9.19 -21.00
N CYS A 92 -7.30 8.23 -20.91
CA CYS A 92 -5.95 8.50 -20.42
C CYS A 92 -5.08 9.06 -21.55
N THR A 93 -4.36 10.12 -21.27
CA THR A 93 -3.42 10.77 -22.19
C THR A 93 -2.07 11.00 -21.53
N GLY A 94 -1.01 10.72 -22.27
CA GLY A 94 0.37 11.00 -21.91
C GLY A 94 0.89 12.28 -22.57
N PRO A 95 2.23 12.47 -22.60
CA PRO A 95 2.87 13.60 -23.28
C PRO A 95 2.44 13.70 -24.74
N GLY A 96 2.33 14.92 -25.23
CA GLY A 96 1.89 15.18 -26.63
C GLY A 96 0.44 14.78 -26.93
N GLY A 97 -0.38 14.48 -25.92
CA GLY A 97 -1.76 14.06 -26.13
C GLY A 97 -1.91 12.59 -26.56
N LEU A 98 -0.86 11.78 -26.46
CA LEU A 98 -0.89 10.37 -26.83
C LEU A 98 -1.89 9.60 -25.96
N HIS A 99 -2.74 8.80 -26.58
CA HIS A 99 -3.77 8.02 -25.88
C HIS A 99 -3.21 6.72 -25.29
N PHE A 100 -3.65 6.42 -24.07
CA PHE A 100 -3.27 5.21 -23.35
C PHE A 100 -4.51 4.51 -22.76
N THR A 101 -4.42 3.21 -22.67
CA THR A 101 -5.31 2.36 -21.85
C THR A 101 -4.57 1.91 -20.61
N ALA A 102 -5.20 2.06 -19.45
CA ALA A 102 -4.72 1.54 -18.18
C ALA A 102 -5.66 0.43 -17.70
N THR A 103 -5.18 -0.81 -17.69
CA THR A 103 -5.94 -2.00 -17.26
C THR A 103 -5.40 -2.47 -15.92
N THR A 104 -6.26 -2.53 -14.90
CA THR A 104 -5.87 -2.96 -13.55
C THR A 104 -6.10 -4.45 -13.35
N SER A 105 -5.35 -5.06 -12.41
CA SER A 105 -5.55 -6.44 -11.99
C SER A 105 -6.72 -6.62 -11.03
N ALA A 106 -7.27 -5.54 -10.48
CA ALA A 106 -8.34 -5.60 -9.48
C ALA A 106 -9.57 -6.35 -10.02
N SER A 107 -9.88 -7.48 -9.39
CA SER A 107 -11.01 -8.35 -9.74
C SER A 107 -11.56 -9.04 -8.50
N LYS A 108 -12.68 -9.76 -8.63
CA LYS A 108 -13.20 -10.59 -7.53
C LYS A 108 -12.22 -11.69 -7.12
N ALA A 109 -11.48 -12.27 -8.09
CA ALA A 109 -10.47 -13.29 -7.83
C ALA A 109 -9.18 -12.73 -7.23
N HIS A 110 -8.79 -11.52 -7.64
CA HIS A 110 -7.57 -10.84 -7.21
C HIS A 110 -7.88 -9.41 -6.71
N PRO A 111 -8.57 -9.28 -5.55
CA PRO A 111 -8.95 -7.97 -5.05
C PRO A 111 -7.74 -7.22 -4.48
N TRP A 112 -7.74 -5.90 -4.61
CA TRP A 112 -6.82 -5.06 -3.86
C TRP A 112 -7.35 -4.86 -2.45
N ASN A 113 -6.47 -4.86 -1.45
CA ASN A 113 -6.86 -4.76 -0.05
C ASN A 113 -6.80 -3.31 0.45
N LEU A 114 -7.86 -2.88 1.12
CA LEU A 114 -7.92 -1.61 1.85
C LEU A 114 -7.50 -1.85 3.30
N ASN A 115 -6.45 -1.16 3.75
CA ASN A 115 -5.93 -1.27 5.10
C ASN A 115 -5.97 0.10 5.77
N ALA A 116 -6.55 0.19 6.95
CA ALA A 116 -6.53 1.38 7.79
C ALA A 116 -5.35 1.34 8.75
N SER A 117 -4.74 2.48 9.06
CA SER A 117 -3.57 2.56 9.94
C SER A 117 -3.72 3.55 11.08
N THR A 118 -4.14 4.78 10.79
CA THR A 118 -4.29 5.83 11.82
C THR A 118 -5.59 6.61 11.61
N PHE A 119 -6.09 7.21 12.70
CA PHE A 119 -7.27 8.06 12.67
C PHE A 119 -7.02 9.35 13.44
N LYS A 120 -7.34 10.47 12.83
CA LYS A 120 -7.29 11.79 13.50
C LYS A 120 -8.31 12.72 12.88
N ASN A 121 -9.09 13.41 13.71
CA ASN A 121 -10.03 14.47 13.29
C ASN A 121 -10.98 14.02 12.16
N GLY A 122 -11.54 12.81 12.26
CA GLY A 122 -12.47 12.28 11.26
C GLY A 122 -11.82 11.78 9.97
N VAL A 123 -10.49 11.71 9.92
CA VAL A 123 -9.72 11.21 8.77
C VAL A 123 -8.99 9.93 9.12
N THR A 124 -9.28 8.86 8.37
CA THR A 124 -8.57 7.58 8.45
C THR A 124 -7.48 7.55 7.38
N LYS A 125 -6.22 7.42 7.78
CA LYS A 125 -5.11 7.15 6.84
C LYS A 125 -4.92 5.65 6.68
N GLY A 126 -4.37 5.25 5.53
CA GLY A 126 -4.16 3.83 5.26
C GLY A 126 -3.44 3.56 3.95
N THR A 127 -3.55 2.32 3.51
CA THR A 127 -2.92 1.87 2.26
C THR A 127 -3.87 0.99 1.46
N ILE A 128 -3.69 1.00 0.15
CA ILE A 128 -4.25 0.03 -0.78
C ILE A 128 -3.10 -0.85 -1.24
N THR A 129 -3.18 -2.16 -1.01
CA THR A 129 -2.16 -3.14 -1.40
C THR A 129 -2.70 -4.09 -2.46
N GLY A 130 -1.80 -4.78 -3.18
CA GLY A 130 -2.19 -5.65 -4.29
C GLY A 130 -2.25 -4.91 -5.64
N VAL A 131 -1.72 -3.69 -5.70
CA VAL A 131 -1.87 -2.80 -6.87
C VAL A 131 -0.95 -3.25 -8.01
N THR A 132 -1.56 -3.60 -9.14
CA THR A 132 -0.87 -3.77 -10.42
C THR A 132 -1.75 -3.27 -11.56
N ALA A 133 -1.12 -2.74 -12.60
CA ALA A 133 -1.81 -2.30 -13.81
C ALA A 133 -0.91 -2.48 -15.05
N ALA A 134 -1.53 -2.76 -16.18
CA ALA A 134 -0.90 -2.70 -17.50
C ALA A 134 -1.23 -1.37 -18.16
N LEU A 135 -0.23 -0.75 -18.78
CA LEU A 135 -0.37 0.44 -19.61
C LEU A 135 -0.10 0.06 -21.06
N SER A 136 -0.93 0.52 -21.97
CA SER A 136 -0.71 0.31 -23.41
C SER A 136 -1.25 1.48 -24.23
N GLY A 137 -0.52 1.88 -25.25
CA GLY A 137 -0.93 2.92 -26.18
C GLY A 137 0.21 3.41 -27.06
N ASN A 138 -0.06 3.68 -28.33
CA ASN A 138 0.90 4.23 -29.31
C ASN A 138 2.24 3.48 -29.38
N GLY A 139 2.21 2.13 -29.36
CA GLY A 139 3.40 1.28 -29.37
C GLY A 139 4.14 1.17 -28.02
N CYS A 140 3.77 1.98 -27.03
CA CYS A 140 4.31 1.90 -25.68
C CYS A 140 3.51 0.92 -24.84
N THR A 141 4.18 -0.02 -24.17
CA THR A 141 3.60 -0.90 -23.15
C THR A 141 4.44 -0.86 -21.90
N ALA A 142 3.81 -0.96 -20.75
CA ALA A 142 4.49 -1.05 -19.45
C ALA A 142 3.59 -1.72 -18.40
N THR A 143 4.20 -2.21 -17.33
CA THR A 143 3.52 -2.73 -16.15
C THR A 143 3.79 -1.81 -14.96
N VAL A 144 2.76 -1.39 -14.24
CA VAL A 144 2.90 -0.70 -12.95
C VAL A 144 2.73 -1.74 -11.86
N ALA A 145 3.72 -1.87 -10.98
CA ALA A 145 3.75 -2.86 -9.90
C ALA A 145 4.52 -2.31 -8.68
N GLY A 146 4.91 -3.16 -7.73
CA GLY A 146 5.71 -2.78 -6.57
C GLY A 146 7.21 -2.65 -6.90
N THR A 147 8.05 -3.02 -5.94
CA THR A 147 9.51 -2.90 -6.03
C THR A 147 10.17 -3.85 -7.03
N ASN A 148 9.41 -4.77 -7.61
CA ASN A 148 9.81 -5.59 -8.76
C ASN A 148 8.58 -5.94 -9.62
N ALA A 149 8.80 -6.44 -10.83
CA ALA A 149 7.75 -6.70 -11.82
C ALA A 149 6.70 -7.75 -11.39
N LYS A 150 7.03 -8.62 -10.46
CA LYS A 150 6.15 -9.70 -9.97
C LYS A 150 5.48 -9.40 -8.65
N SER A 151 5.95 -8.39 -7.91
CA SER A 151 5.37 -8.00 -6.61
C SER A 151 4.35 -6.90 -6.77
N PRO A 152 3.10 -7.11 -6.32
CA PRO A 152 2.12 -6.04 -6.32
C PRO A 152 2.58 -4.83 -5.52
N GLY A 153 2.17 -3.66 -5.97
CA GLY A 153 2.49 -2.41 -5.33
C GLY A 153 1.52 -2.01 -4.21
N LYS A 154 1.84 -0.90 -3.61
CA LYS A 154 1.07 -0.25 -2.56
C LYS A 154 0.93 1.23 -2.87
N VAL A 155 -0.26 1.78 -2.66
CA VAL A 155 -0.50 3.23 -2.66
C VAL A 155 -1.00 3.66 -1.28
N THR A 156 -0.65 4.89 -0.88
CA THR A 156 -1.13 5.49 0.37
C THR A 156 -2.40 6.28 0.12
N GLY A 157 -3.21 6.44 1.14
CA GLY A 157 -4.43 7.21 1.03
C GLY A 157 -4.98 7.67 2.37
N SER A 158 -5.97 8.54 2.30
CA SER A 158 -6.74 9.01 3.44
C SER A 158 -8.22 9.12 3.09
N TYR A 159 -9.08 8.65 3.98
CA TYR A 159 -10.52 8.76 3.85
C TYR A 159 -11.08 9.74 4.88
N SER A 160 -11.85 10.71 4.43
CA SER A 160 -12.51 11.69 5.29
C SER A 160 -13.97 11.32 5.52
N ASN A 161 -14.35 11.08 6.78
CA ASN A 161 -15.74 10.82 7.17
C ASN A 161 -16.67 12.01 6.89
N ARG A 162 -16.13 13.22 6.86
CA ARG A 162 -16.91 14.45 6.59
C ARG A 162 -17.24 14.63 5.12
N THR A 163 -16.23 14.44 4.26
CA THR A 163 -16.36 14.68 2.81
C THR A 163 -16.69 13.40 2.03
N HIS A 164 -16.54 12.23 2.65
CA HIS A 164 -16.68 10.92 2.03
C HIS A 164 -15.77 10.75 0.80
N VAL A 165 -14.61 11.37 0.83
CA VAL A 165 -13.59 11.28 -0.21
C VAL A 165 -12.42 10.43 0.27
N LEU A 166 -12.07 9.43 -0.54
CA LEU A 166 -10.81 8.70 -0.44
C LEU A 166 -9.79 9.39 -1.35
N SER A 167 -8.88 10.14 -0.76
CA SER A 167 -7.72 10.73 -1.46
C SER A 167 -6.59 9.71 -1.48
N VAL A 168 -6.07 9.41 -2.67
CA VAL A 168 -4.96 8.49 -2.88
C VAL A 168 -3.78 9.27 -3.44
N SER A 169 -2.60 9.10 -2.84
CA SER A 169 -1.36 9.72 -3.33
C SER A 169 -0.14 8.99 -2.81
N GLY A 170 0.92 8.90 -3.64
CA GLY A 170 2.18 8.25 -3.26
C GLY A 170 2.08 6.72 -3.21
N GLY A 171 3.07 6.11 -2.55
CA GLY A 171 3.21 4.66 -2.44
C GLY A 171 4.59 4.17 -2.86
N ASN A 172 4.66 2.91 -3.29
CA ASN A 172 5.90 2.28 -3.77
C ASN A 172 5.74 1.71 -5.18
N LEU A 173 4.98 2.39 -6.03
CA LEU A 173 4.79 1.94 -7.40
C LEU A 173 6.04 2.20 -8.24
N HIS A 174 6.34 1.25 -9.14
CA HIS A 174 7.38 1.34 -10.15
C HIS A 174 6.85 0.88 -11.49
N VAL A 175 7.54 1.29 -12.55
CA VAL A 175 7.23 0.89 -13.92
C VAL A 175 8.16 -0.23 -14.34
N TRP A 176 7.63 -1.29 -14.93
CA TRP A 176 8.34 -2.48 -15.35
C TRP A 176 7.97 -2.89 -16.77
N ASN A 177 8.78 -3.76 -17.39
CA ASN A 177 8.50 -4.32 -18.72
C ASN A 177 8.19 -3.23 -19.76
N VAL A 178 8.94 -2.15 -19.72
CA VAL A 178 8.77 -1.00 -20.62
C VAL A 178 9.26 -1.34 -22.00
N SER A 179 8.41 -1.23 -23.03
CA SER A 179 8.78 -1.47 -24.41
C SER A 179 9.58 -0.30 -25.01
N SER A 180 10.32 -0.55 -26.07
CA SER A 180 11.08 0.46 -26.82
C SER A 180 10.20 1.57 -27.39
N GLY A 181 8.92 1.26 -27.68
CA GLY A 181 7.94 2.24 -28.16
C GLY A 181 7.59 3.34 -27.18
N CYS A 182 8.03 3.21 -25.90
CA CYS A 182 7.88 4.29 -24.91
C CYS A 182 8.90 5.43 -25.08
N LEU A 183 9.87 5.30 -26.00
CA LEU A 183 10.81 6.37 -26.44
C LEU A 183 11.53 7.08 -25.29
N GLY A 184 11.79 6.39 -24.17
CA GLY A 184 12.49 6.94 -23.01
C GLY A 184 11.63 7.86 -22.12
N LEU A 185 10.34 8.04 -22.41
CA LEU A 185 9.41 8.79 -21.57
C LEU A 185 9.27 8.18 -20.17
N ILE A 186 9.36 6.86 -20.09
CA ILE A 186 9.42 6.06 -18.86
C ILE A 186 10.46 4.96 -19.07
N LYS A 187 11.08 4.47 -18.01
CA LYS A 187 12.08 3.40 -18.05
C LYS A 187 11.77 2.31 -17.04
N THR A 188 12.15 1.09 -17.34
CA THR A 188 12.02 -0.03 -16.39
C THR A 188 12.76 0.27 -15.09
N GLY A 189 12.09 0.12 -13.95
CA GLY A 189 12.59 0.42 -12.62
C GLY A 189 12.33 1.85 -12.15
N ASP A 190 11.78 2.73 -12.98
CA ASP A 190 11.44 4.08 -12.55
C ASP A 190 10.32 4.05 -11.52
N GLY A 191 10.48 4.84 -10.46
CA GLY A 191 9.43 5.03 -9.46
C GLY A 191 8.26 5.81 -10.05
N SER A 192 7.05 5.49 -9.60
CA SER A 192 5.86 6.23 -10.02
C SER A 192 4.93 6.55 -8.86
N THR A 193 4.22 7.65 -8.97
CA THR A 193 3.21 8.08 -7.99
C THR A 193 1.85 8.21 -8.66
N PHE A 194 0.85 7.61 -8.02
CA PHE A 194 -0.55 7.76 -8.42
C PHE A 194 -1.24 8.79 -7.53
N ALA A 195 -2.10 9.63 -8.11
CA ALA A 195 -2.94 10.56 -7.37
C ALA A 195 -4.37 10.60 -7.91
N GLY A 196 -5.33 10.64 -6.99
CA GLY A 196 -6.76 10.75 -7.30
C GLY A 196 -7.62 10.91 -6.06
N GLY A 197 -8.79 11.52 -6.22
CA GLY A 197 -9.79 11.71 -5.15
C GLY A 197 -11.11 11.05 -5.52
N TYR A 198 -11.48 9.98 -4.81
CA TYR A 198 -12.68 9.18 -5.08
C TYR A 198 -13.80 9.55 -4.11
N LYS A 199 -14.90 10.08 -4.61
CA LYS A 199 -16.15 10.24 -3.84
C LYS A 199 -16.79 8.88 -3.66
N ILE A 200 -16.92 8.44 -2.41
CA ILE A 200 -17.43 7.11 -2.05
C ILE A 200 -18.95 7.17 -1.84
N LYS A 201 -19.67 6.21 -2.40
CA LYS A 201 -21.12 6.01 -2.25
C LYS A 201 -21.44 4.52 -1.98
N PRO A 202 -22.37 4.21 -1.03
CA PRO A 202 -22.92 5.14 -0.03
C PRO A 202 -21.85 5.71 0.89
N PRO A 203 -22.11 6.86 1.55
CA PRO A 203 -21.24 7.44 2.56
C PRO A 203 -20.86 6.43 3.64
N GLN A 204 -19.61 6.43 4.06
CA GLN A 204 -19.08 5.54 5.08
C GLN A 204 -18.57 6.33 6.28
N THR A 205 -18.64 5.72 7.46
CA THR A 205 -17.90 6.16 8.65
C THR A 205 -16.88 5.10 8.99
N ILE A 206 -15.61 5.49 9.09
CA ILE A 206 -14.50 4.61 9.45
C ILE A 206 -13.78 5.25 10.64
N LYS A 207 -13.71 4.53 11.78
CA LYS A 207 -13.05 5.00 13.00
C LYS A 207 -12.46 3.82 13.77
N PRO A 208 -11.53 4.02 14.70
CA PRO A 208 -11.10 2.98 15.63
C PRO A 208 -12.28 2.39 16.40
N SER A 209 -12.19 1.10 16.73
CA SER A 209 -13.17 0.43 17.60
C SER A 209 -12.87 0.69 19.06
#